data_43075d56554d76b89754c076a16e4c34
#
_entry.id   43075d56554d76b89754c076a16e4c34
#
_cell.length_a   1.000
_cell.length_b   1.000
_cell.length_c   1.000
_cell.angle_alpha   90.00
_cell.angle_beta   90.00
_cell.angle_gamma   90.00
#
_symmetry.space_group_name_H-M   'P 1'
#
loop_
_entity.id
_entity.type
_entity.pdbx_description
1 polymer ?
#
loop_
_entity_poly.entity_id
_entity_poly.type
_entity_poly.pdbx_seq_one_letter_code
_entity_poly.pdbx_strand_id
1 'polypeptide(L)'
;MKYSTIGYILGQVLKFEGIFMLLPFLTGMIYHENEAYSYLIIGIICFVLGCLITLKKVKHPQIFNREGFVAVALSWIVLSIFGAIPFVITGEIPSYVDALFETISGFTTTGASILSNVEALTHTSLMWRSFTHWVGGMGVLVFIMSFLPLMGGSTINLMKAESPGPSVSRLVPHVKDTAKILYRIYLVITIIEIVLLCIFGMPMFDSLTLTFGTVGTGGFGIHNDSIAGYSPVLQNIITVFMILSGVNYVAYFYIMTKQLKEIFKVEEIRVYFGIILGAGTFIALNIRSLYGSLGEAFRHAFFQVGSIITTCGYATTDFDLWPETSKMILVLLMFIGACAGSTGGGFKISRLLILCKAIPKQLSLVIHPREVKVIRMDGKPIDHNTLRSTNVYLAIYFFILLVSTLLISVDNFNLTTNLTAVASTLNNIGPGLDGVGPTRNFGMYSDFSKFVLMFDMLAGRLELYPLLILFMPSLWRRK
;
A
#
# COMPACT_ATOMS: atom_id res chain seq x y z
N MET A 1 12.42 -24.14 -12.68
CA MET A 1 11.72 -22.87 -12.85
C MET A 1 11.44 -22.61 -14.32
N LYS A 2 10.22 -22.22 -14.68
CA LYS A 2 9.81 -21.95 -16.07
C LYS A 2 10.02 -20.46 -16.40
N TYR A 3 11.23 -20.09 -16.82
CA TYR A 3 11.57 -18.69 -17.16
C TYR A 3 10.68 -18.09 -18.25
N SER A 4 10.23 -18.91 -19.22
CA SER A 4 9.32 -18.46 -20.28
C SER A 4 7.97 -17.97 -19.75
N THR A 5 7.45 -18.60 -18.70
CA THR A 5 6.20 -18.19 -18.06
C THR A 5 6.37 -16.85 -17.30
N ILE A 6 7.48 -16.69 -16.58
CA ILE A 6 7.80 -15.45 -15.89
C ILE A 6 7.96 -14.32 -16.92
N GLY A 7 8.77 -14.54 -17.97
CA GLY A 7 8.94 -13.55 -19.04
C GLY A 7 7.62 -13.15 -19.71
N TYR A 8 6.72 -14.12 -19.95
CA TYR A 8 5.41 -13.83 -20.50
C TYR A 8 4.57 -12.93 -19.57
N ILE A 9 4.58 -13.18 -18.25
CA ILE A 9 3.88 -12.34 -17.26
C ILE A 9 4.47 -10.93 -17.26
N LEU A 10 5.80 -10.79 -17.19
CA LEU A 10 6.47 -9.48 -17.23
C LEU A 10 6.17 -8.71 -18.52
N GLY A 11 6.13 -9.40 -19.66
CA GLY A 11 5.72 -8.78 -20.92
C GLY A 11 4.29 -8.25 -20.91
N GLN A 12 3.35 -8.97 -20.25
CA GLN A 12 1.99 -8.46 -20.07
C GLN A 12 1.96 -7.24 -19.13
N VAL A 13 2.74 -7.26 -18.05
CA VAL A 13 2.88 -6.13 -17.13
C VAL A 13 3.36 -4.88 -17.87
N LEU A 14 4.40 -4.99 -18.70
CA LEU A 14 4.91 -3.87 -19.51
C LEU A 14 3.87 -3.33 -20.51
N LYS A 15 3.05 -4.19 -21.13
CA LYS A 15 1.97 -3.71 -22.00
C LYS A 15 0.96 -2.86 -21.24
N PHE A 16 0.56 -3.30 -20.03
CA PHE A 16 -0.37 -2.54 -19.22
C PHE A 16 0.25 -1.23 -18.74
N GLU A 17 1.53 -1.22 -18.35
CA GLU A 17 2.23 -0.01 -17.98
C GLU A 17 2.25 1.01 -19.14
N GLY A 18 2.54 0.54 -20.37
CA GLY A 18 2.45 1.40 -21.55
C GLY A 18 1.06 1.99 -21.77
N ILE A 19 -0.01 1.22 -21.51
CA ILE A 19 -1.38 1.72 -21.57
C ILE A 19 -1.66 2.71 -20.42
N PHE A 20 -1.17 2.46 -19.23
CA PHE A 20 -1.35 3.33 -18.07
C PHE A 20 -0.72 4.71 -18.27
N MET A 21 0.42 4.79 -18.97
CA MET A 21 1.09 6.04 -19.31
C MET A 21 0.29 6.93 -20.29
N LEU A 22 -0.77 6.40 -20.91
CA LEU A 22 -1.69 7.23 -21.69
C LEU A 22 -2.48 8.22 -20.82
N LEU A 23 -2.74 7.89 -19.53
CA LEU A 23 -3.49 8.79 -18.66
C LEU A 23 -2.74 10.09 -18.37
N PRO A 24 -1.47 10.08 -17.87
CA PRO A 24 -0.69 11.30 -17.71
C PRO A 24 -0.45 12.02 -19.06
N PHE A 25 -0.26 11.29 -20.16
CA PHE A 25 -0.17 11.91 -21.51
C PHE A 25 -1.43 12.70 -21.84
N LEU A 26 -2.62 12.14 -21.67
CA LEU A 26 -3.89 12.83 -21.92
C LEU A 26 -4.06 14.04 -21.00
N THR A 27 -3.65 13.92 -19.74
CA THR A 27 -3.67 15.04 -18.80
C THR A 27 -2.79 16.19 -19.30
N GLY A 28 -1.56 15.92 -19.67
CA GLY A 28 -0.66 16.96 -20.17
C GLY A 28 -1.14 17.58 -21.48
N MET A 29 -1.82 16.82 -22.34
CA MET A 29 -2.47 17.39 -23.53
C MET A 29 -3.58 18.40 -23.18
N ILE A 30 -4.35 18.13 -22.09
CA ILE A 30 -5.39 19.05 -21.62
C ILE A 30 -4.77 20.33 -21.05
N TYR A 31 -3.65 20.22 -20.33
CA TYR A 31 -2.95 21.35 -19.71
C TYR A 31 -1.90 21.99 -20.61
N HIS A 32 -1.73 21.50 -21.87
CA HIS A 32 -0.76 21.99 -22.86
C HIS A 32 0.71 21.90 -22.38
N GLU A 33 1.05 20.81 -21.69
CA GLU A 33 2.38 20.54 -21.16
C GLU A 33 3.21 19.68 -22.14
N ASN A 34 4.44 20.08 -22.42
CA ASN A 34 5.33 19.34 -23.33
C ASN A 34 5.87 18.03 -22.71
N GLU A 35 5.93 17.96 -21.41
CA GLU A 35 6.37 16.80 -20.60
C GLU A 35 5.52 15.56 -20.90
N ALA A 36 4.28 15.74 -21.34
CA ALA A 36 3.35 14.69 -21.75
C ALA A 36 3.96 13.73 -22.79
N TYR A 37 4.74 14.26 -23.76
CA TYR A 37 5.34 13.42 -24.80
C TYR A 37 6.35 12.42 -24.25
N SER A 38 7.02 12.70 -23.12
CA SER A 38 7.93 11.77 -22.46
C SER A 38 7.18 10.52 -21.99
N TYR A 39 5.99 10.68 -21.42
CA TYR A 39 5.12 9.57 -21.00
C TYR A 39 4.61 8.76 -22.18
N LEU A 40 4.25 9.42 -23.30
CA LEU A 40 3.82 8.72 -24.51
C LEU A 40 4.97 7.86 -25.10
N ILE A 41 6.17 8.44 -25.22
CA ILE A 41 7.33 7.73 -25.77
C ILE A 41 7.68 6.50 -24.93
N ILE A 42 7.79 6.66 -23.62
CA ILE A 42 8.10 5.53 -22.72
C ILE A 42 6.95 4.53 -22.71
N GLY A 43 5.70 4.99 -22.74
CA GLY A 43 4.52 4.12 -22.87
C GLY A 43 4.56 3.25 -24.12
N ILE A 44 4.93 3.81 -25.27
CA ILE A 44 5.12 3.07 -26.53
C ILE A 44 6.27 2.07 -26.41
N ILE A 45 7.40 2.47 -25.81
CA ILE A 45 8.56 1.58 -25.60
C ILE A 45 8.14 0.38 -24.73
N CYS A 46 7.48 0.61 -23.59
CA CYS A 46 6.98 -0.43 -22.70
C CYS A 46 6.02 -1.38 -23.44
N PHE A 47 5.08 -0.82 -24.21
CA PHE A 47 4.12 -1.62 -24.95
C PHE A 47 4.78 -2.49 -26.02
N VAL A 48 5.71 -1.93 -26.81
CA VAL A 48 6.45 -2.66 -27.85
C VAL A 48 7.33 -3.75 -27.22
N LEU A 49 8.09 -3.44 -26.17
CA LEU A 49 8.88 -4.43 -25.44
C LEU A 49 8.00 -5.55 -24.90
N GLY A 50 6.87 -5.20 -24.29
CA GLY A 50 5.89 -6.17 -23.81
C GLY A 50 5.33 -7.06 -24.93
N CYS A 51 5.08 -6.50 -26.13
CA CYS A 51 4.68 -7.27 -27.29
C CYS A 51 5.78 -8.23 -27.74
N LEU A 52 7.02 -7.76 -27.86
CA LEU A 52 8.17 -8.58 -28.27
C LEU A 52 8.39 -9.77 -27.33
N ILE A 53 8.36 -9.53 -26.01
CA ILE A 53 8.53 -10.57 -24.99
C ILE A 53 7.40 -11.61 -25.07
N THR A 54 6.17 -11.20 -25.38
CA THR A 54 4.99 -12.08 -25.42
C THR A 54 4.75 -12.76 -26.77
N LEU A 55 5.58 -12.51 -27.79
CA LEU A 55 5.48 -13.19 -29.11
C LEU A 55 5.53 -14.73 -28.97
N LYS A 56 6.37 -15.25 -28.08
CA LYS A 56 6.43 -16.69 -27.79
C LYS A 56 5.26 -17.07 -26.87
N LYS A 57 4.17 -17.54 -27.46
CA LYS A 57 3.04 -18.08 -26.70
C LYS A 57 3.48 -19.27 -25.86
N VAL A 58 3.28 -19.20 -24.56
CA VAL A 58 3.51 -20.34 -23.64
C VAL A 58 2.29 -21.27 -23.74
N LYS A 59 2.49 -22.47 -24.33
CA LYS A 59 1.44 -23.50 -24.35
C LYS A 59 1.23 -24.01 -22.91
N HIS A 60 0.04 -23.83 -22.34
CA HIS A 60 -0.35 -24.26 -20.99
C HIS A 60 0.56 -23.74 -19.87
N PRO A 61 0.48 -22.45 -19.50
CA PRO A 61 1.26 -21.90 -18.39
C PRO A 61 0.73 -22.45 -17.04
N GLN A 62 1.35 -23.52 -16.56
CA GLN A 62 1.17 -23.95 -15.17
C GLN A 62 2.08 -23.08 -14.29
N ILE A 63 1.48 -22.29 -13.41
CA ILE A 63 2.19 -21.45 -12.44
C ILE A 63 2.12 -22.17 -11.09
N PHE A 64 3.28 -22.60 -10.61
CA PHE A 64 3.43 -23.08 -9.24
C PHE A 64 3.71 -21.90 -8.31
N ASN A 65 3.60 -22.10 -7.00
CA ASN A 65 3.85 -21.04 -6.00
C ASN A 65 5.20 -20.34 -6.20
N ARG A 66 6.24 -21.10 -6.57
CA ARG A 66 7.59 -20.59 -6.82
C ARG A 66 7.64 -19.58 -7.96
N GLU A 67 7.07 -19.92 -9.11
CA GLU A 67 7.00 -19.01 -10.26
C GLU A 67 6.09 -17.81 -9.97
N GLY A 68 5.01 -18.02 -9.20
CA GLY A 68 4.10 -16.96 -8.79
C GLY A 68 4.80 -15.87 -7.95
N PHE A 69 5.52 -16.26 -6.90
CA PHE A 69 6.26 -15.30 -6.06
C PHE A 69 7.32 -14.53 -6.83
N VAL A 70 8.10 -15.21 -7.69
CA VAL A 70 9.12 -14.55 -8.52
C VAL A 70 8.48 -13.59 -9.52
N ALA A 71 7.41 -13.99 -10.18
CA ALA A 71 6.73 -13.14 -11.14
C ALA A 71 6.14 -11.89 -10.49
N VAL A 72 5.54 -12.03 -9.29
CA VAL A 72 5.02 -10.89 -8.52
C VAL A 72 6.16 -9.92 -8.19
N ALA A 73 7.21 -10.37 -7.53
CA ALA A 73 8.29 -9.49 -7.10
C ALA A 73 8.99 -8.80 -8.29
N LEU A 74 9.28 -9.52 -9.36
CA LEU A 74 9.89 -8.93 -10.55
C LEU A 74 8.95 -7.96 -11.28
N SER A 75 7.62 -8.19 -11.25
CA SER A 75 6.65 -7.27 -11.85
C SER A 75 6.69 -5.90 -11.20
N TRP A 76 6.73 -5.84 -9.87
CA TRP A 76 6.83 -4.58 -9.14
C TRP A 76 8.14 -3.84 -9.40
N ILE A 77 9.26 -4.58 -9.47
CA ILE A 77 10.57 -4.01 -9.79
C ILE A 77 10.58 -3.45 -11.23
N VAL A 78 10.09 -4.22 -12.20
CA VAL A 78 10.05 -3.80 -13.61
C VAL A 78 9.17 -2.57 -13.82
N LEU A 79 7.95 -2.56 -13.25
CA LEU A 79 7.07 -1.38 -13.28
C LEU A 79 7.76 -0.13 -12.73
N SER A 80 8.46 -0.27 -11.60
CA SER A 80 9.12 0.88 -10.98
C SER A 80 10.29 1.39 -11.82
N ILE A 81 11.06 0.49 -12.45
CA ILE A 81 12.19 0.87 -13.32
C ILE A 81 11.72 1.68 -14.52
N PHE A 82 10.70 1.21 -15.22
CA PHE A 82 10.19 1.91 -16.41
C PHE A 82 9.36 3.15 -16.03
N GLY A 83 8.57 3.07 -14.98
CA GLY A 83 7.75 4.17 -14.47
C GLY A 83 8.54 5.37 -13.95
N ALA A 84 9.83 5.18 -13.60
CA ALA A 84 10.73 6.24 -13.16
C ALA A 84 11.32 7.06 -14.33
N ILE A 85 11.44 6.46 -15.51
CA ILE A 85 12.15 7.05 -16.66
C ILE A 85 11.53 8.39 -17.10
N PRO A 86 10.19 8.56 -17.18
CA PRO A 86 9.61 9.84 -17.57
C PRO A 86 10.06 11.01 -16.71
N PHE A 87 10.17 10.86 -15.39
CA PHE A 87 10.60 11.91 -14.46
C PHE A 87 12.03 12.41 -14.76
N VAL A 88 12.92 11.50 -15.19
CA VAL A 88 14.30 11.84 -15.54
C VAL A 88 14.35 12.55 -16.89
N ILE A 89 13.57 12.09 -17.89
CA ILE A 89 13.54 12.68 -19.23
C ILE A 89 12.97 14.10 -19.19
N THR A 90 11.93 14.33 -18.40
CA THR A 90 11.35 15.67 -18.20
C THR A 90 12.28 16.61 -17.43
N GLY A 91 13.25 16.06 -16.70
CA GLY A 91 14.15 16.83 -15.83
C GLY A 91 13.52 17.26 -14.51
N GLU A 92 12.28 16.87 -14.22
CA GLU A 92 11.59 17.20 -12.97
C GLU A 92 12.22 16.50 -11.77
N ILE A 93 12.71 15.25 -11.96
CA ILE A 93 13.53 14.52 -11.00
C ILE A 93 14.78 14.05 -11.73
N PRO A 94 15.87 14.86 -11.75
CA PRO A 94 17.04 14.56 -12.57
C PRO A 94 17.81 13.31 -12.18
N SER A 95 17.81 12.97 -10.85
CA SER A 95 18.45 11.75 -10.34
C SER A 95 17.57 10.54 -10.61
N TYR A 96 18.11 9.52 -11.29
CA TYR A 96 17.38 8.27 -11.53
C TYR A 96 17.09 7.52 -10.22
N VAL A 97 17.97 7.60 -9.22
CA VAL A 97 17.74 6.98 -7.91
C VAL A 97 16.56 7.63 -7.22
N ASP A 98 16.45 8.94 -7.27
CA ASP A 98 15.34 9.70 -6.72
C ASP A 98 14.03 9.42 -7.47
N ALA A 99 14.07 9.40 -8.79
CA ALA A 99 12.91 9.04 -9.61
C ALA A 99 12.44 7.60 -9.35
N LEU A 100 13.37 6.67 -9.15
CA LEU A 100 13.07 5.28 -8.81
C LEU A 100 12.45 5.18 -7.41
N PHE A 101 12.99 5.92 -6.43
CA PHE A 101 12.42 5.99 -5.07
C PHE A 101 10.98 6.50 -5.10
N GLU A 102 10.73 7.61 -5.80
CA GLU A 102 9.39 8.19 -5.95
C GLU A 102 8.42 7.21 -6.62
N THR A 103 8.88 6.51 -7.66
CA THR A 103 8.05 5.56 -8.41
C THR A 103 7.78 4.27 -7.62
N ILE A 104 8.78 3.73 -6.90
CA ILE A 104 8.57 2.60 -5.98
C ILE A 104 7.59 3.00 -4.89
N SER A 105 7.78 4.17 -4.28
CA SER A 105 6.85 4.72 -3.29
C SER A 105 5.43 4.85 -3.87
N GLY A 106 5.31 5.28 -5.13
CA GLY A 106 4.06 5.35 -5.85
C GLY A 106 3.37 4.00 -5.99
N PHE A 107 4.01 3.05 -6.64
CA PHE A 107 3.41 1.72 -6.88
C PHE A 107 3.19 0.94 -5.59
N THR A 108 4.11 0.99 -4.62
CA THR A 108 3.93 0.31 -3.33
C THR A 108 2.94 1.01 -2.40
N THR A 109 2.33 2.12 -2.87
CA THR A 109 1.39 2.92 -2.10
C THR A 109 1.96 3.38 -0.75
N THR A 110 3.25 3.72 -0.73
CA THR A 110 3.94 4.17 0.49
C THR A 110 3.71 5.66 0.74
N GLY A 111 3.78 6.50 -0.30
CA GLY A 111 3.62 7.94 -0.14
C GLY A 111 4.84 8.69 0.42
N ALA A 112 5.97 7.99 0.65
CA ALA A 112 7.23 8.63 0.97
C ALA A 112 7.79 9.35 -0.25
N SER A 113 8.13 10.63 -0.15
CA SER A 113 8.59 11.46 -1.27
C SER A 113 9.99 12.00 -1.03
N ILE A 114 10.76 12.13 -2.11
CA ILE A 114 12.05 12.81 -2.10
C ILE A 114 11.90 14.31 -2.45
N LEU A 115 10.72 14.72 -2.89
CA LEU A 115 10.47 16.06 -3.38
C LEU A 115 10.38 17.07 -2.24
N SER A 116 11.12 18.15 -2.34
CA SER A 116 11.03 19.29 -1.44
C SER A 116 9.89 20.25 -1.83
N ASN A 117 9.52 20.29 -3.10
CA ASN A 117 8.43 21.10 -3.63
C ASN A 117 7.64 20.30 -4.66
N VAL A 118 6.48 19.78 -4.23
CA VAL A 118 5.59 18.98 -5.09
C VAL A 118 4.89 19.86 -6.14
N GLU A 119 4.61 21.12 -5.81
CA GLU A 119 3.92 22.08 -6.68
C GLU A 119 4.75 22.54 -7.88
N ALA A 120 6.05 22.23 -7.89
CA ALA A 120 6.92 22.50 -9.03
C ALA A 120 6.75 21.49 -10.18
N LEU A 121 6.09 20.34 -9.91
CA LEU A 121 5.82 19.32 -10.93
C LEU A 121 4.68 19.76 -11.84
N THR A 122 4.72 19.31 -13.11
CA THR A 122 3.62 19.46 -14.07
C THR A 122 2.40 18.63 -13.66
N HIS A 123 1.22 18.98 -14.15
CA HIS A 123 0.00 18.19 -13.97
C HIS A 123 0.16 16.77 -14.52
N THR A 124 0.92 16.61 -15.59
CA THR A 124 1.29 15.33 -16.18
C THR A 124 1.97 14.43 -15.16
N SER A 125 3.01 14.92 -14.50
CA SER A 125 3.79 14.15 -13.53
C SER A 125 3.05 13.95 -12.21
N LEU A 126 2.27 14.93 -11.76
CA LEU A 126 1.37 14.79 -10.61
C LEU A 126 0.30 13.71 -10.84
N MET A 127 -0.27 13.67 -12.06
CA MET A 127 -1.21 12.62 -12.44
C MET A 127 -0.55 11.24 -12.39
N TRP A 128 0.67 11.09 -12.93
CA TRP A 128 1.38 9.81 -12.89
C TRP A 128 1.66 9.36 -11.47
N ARG A 129 2.20 10.24 -10.61
CA ARG A 129 2.42 9.96 -9.19
C ARG A 129 1.17 9.41 -8.51
N SER A 130 0.05 10.10 -8.62
CA SER A 130 -1.22 9.71 -8.00
C SER A 130 -1.78 8.44 -8.61
N PHE A 131 -1.67 8.27 -9.92
CA PHE A 131 -2.19 7.09 -10.61
C PHE A 131 -1.41 5.81 -10.27
N THR A 132 -0.09 5.91 -10.00
CA THR A 132 0.68 4.75 -9.52
C THR A 132 0.12 4.21 -8.20
N HIS A 133 -0.37 5.07 -7.29
CA HIS A 133 -1.07 4.64 -6.08
C HIS A 133 -2.35 3.87 -6.37
N TRP A 134 -3.15 4.36 -7.33
CA TRP A 134 -4.39 3.69 -7.69
C TRP A 134 -4.13 2.30 -8.30
N VAL A 135 -3.15 2.18 -9.17
CA VAL A 135 -2.72 0.90 -9.75
C VAL A 135 -2.15 -0.02 -8.67
N GLY A 136 -1.29 0.52 -7.80
CA GLY A 136 -0.64 -0.22 -6.71
C GLY A 136 -1.62 -0.69 -5.63
N GLY A 137 -2.66 0.09 -5.33
CA GLY A 137 -3.61 -0.19 -4.25
C GLY A 137 -4.31 -1.54 -4.36
N MET A 138 -4.78 -1.89 -5.56
CA MET A 138 -5.42 -3.20 -5.79
C MET A 138 -4.47 -4.32 -6.20
N GLY A 139 -3.19 -4.00 -6.42
CA GLY A 139 -2.20 -4.95 -6.91
C GLY A 139 -2.25 -5.13 -8.44
N VAL A 140 -1.08 -5.05 -9.03
CA VAL A 140 -0.91 -5.06 -10.49
C VAL A 140 -1.35 -6.37 -11.12
N LEU A 141 -1.01 -7.51 -10.51
CA LEU A 141 -1.35 -8.81 -11.07
C LEU A 141 -2.82 -9.19 -10.86
N VAL A 142 -3.45 -8.71 -9.78
CA VAL A 142 -4.90 -8.86 -9.60
C VAL A 142 -5.64 -8.11 -10.70
N PHE A 143 -5.17 -6.91 -11.06
CA PHE A 143 -5.70 -6.17 -12.22
C PHE A 143 -5.54 -6.97 -13.52
N ILE A 144 -4.34 -7.43 -13.82
CA ILE A 144 -4.06 -8.23 -15.04
C ILE A 144 -4.91 -9.51 -15.08
N MET A 145 -5.08 -10.20 -13.96
CA MET A 145 -5.92 -11.41 -13.87
C MET A 145 -7.40 -11.14 -14.16
N SER A 146 -7.88 -9.93 -13.88
CA SER A 146 -9.28 -9.56 -14.16
C SER A 146 -9.58 -9.50 -15.66
N PHE A 147 -8.60 -9.12 -16.48
CA PHE A 147 -8.75 -8.91 -17.91
C PHE A 147 -8.26 -10.10 -18.78
N LEU A 148 -7.27 -10.86 -18.30
CA LEU A 148 -6.67 -11.93 -19.10
C LEU A 148 -7.23 -13.31 -18.73
N PRO A 149 -7.90 -14.02 -19.67
CA PRO A 149 -8.37 -15.41 -19.45
C PRO A 149 -7.23 -16.45 -19.43
N LEU A 150 -6.00 -16.05 -19.22
CA LEU A 150 -4.78 -16.68 -19.69
C LEU A 150 -4.29 -17.89 -18.91
N MET A 151 -4.83 -18.17 -17.73
CA MET A 151 -4.18 -19.13 -16.84
C MET A 151 -5.22 -20.00 -16.15
N GLY A 152 -5.51 -21.17 -16.69
CA GLY A 152 -6.31 -22.21 -16.00
C GLY A 152 -5.82 -22.40 -14.56
N GLY A 153 -6.51 -23.12 -13.71
CA GLY A 153 -6.29 -23.38 -12.28
C GLY A 153 -5.12 -22.80 -11.44
N SER A 154 -4.08 -22.30 -12.11
CA SER A 154 -2.85 -21.76 -11.52
C SER A 154 -2.93 -20.29 -11.05
N THR A 155 -3.98 -19.55 -11.42
CA THR A 155 -4.15 -18.12 -11.06
C THR A 155 -4.26 -17.88 -9.55
N ILE A 156 -4.68 -18.90 -8.80
CA ILE A 156 -4.78 -18.82 -7.35
C ILE A 156 -3.41 -18.60 -6.68
N ASN A 157 -2.34 -19.09 -7.25
CA ASN A 157 -0.99 -18.95 -6.70
C ASN A 157 -0.47 -17.52 -6.87
N LEU A 158 -0.82 -16.83 -7.96
CA LEU A 158 -0.53 -15.41 -8.15
C LEU A 158 -1.32 -14.54 -7.19
N MET A 159 -2.63 -14.79 -7.07
CA MET A 159 -3.47 -14.06 -6.13
C MET A 159 -3.02 -14.24 -4.67
N LYS A 160 -2.61 -15.45 -4.28
CA LYS A 160 -2.04 -15.70 -2.95
C LYS A 160 -0.71 -14.99 -2.73
N ALA A 161 0.10 -14.81 -3.77
CA ALA A 161 1.39 -14.14 -3.68
C ALA A 161 1.26 -12.62 -3.56
N GLU A 162 0.16 -12.03 -4.03
CA GLU A 162 -0.08 -10.58 -4.03
C GLU A 162 -1.12 -10.14 -2.97
N SER A 163 -1.96 -11.05 -2.51
CA SER A 163 -3.03 -10.71 -1.55
C SER A 163 -2.52 -10.59 -0.12
N PRO A 164 -2.67 -9.44 0.52
CA PRO A 164 -2.17 -9.24 1.88
C PRO A 164 -3.01 -10.00 2.92
N GLY A 165 -2.31 -10.71 3.82
CA GLY A 165 -2.92 -11.34 5.00
C GLY A 165 -2.76 -12.86 5.10
N PRO A 166 -3.04 -13.43 6.29
CA PRO A 166 -2.78 -14.83 6.60
C PRO A 166 -3.72 -15.82 5.89
N SER A 167 -4.82 -15.36 5.31
CA SER A 167 -5.76 -16.21 4.56
C SER A 167 -6.42 -15.44 3.42
N VAL A 168 -6.44 -16.05 2.23
CA VAL A 168 -7.21 -15.52 1.08
C VAL A 168 -8.60 -16.12 1.15
N SER A 169 -9.60 -15.32 1.55
CA SER A 169 -11.00 -15.70 1.49
C SER A 169 -11.48 -15.70 0.03
N ARG A 170 -12.03 -16.81 -0.43
CA ARG A 170 -12.67 -16.87 -1.74
C ARG A 170 -14.10 -16.37 -1.60
N LEU A 171 -14.43 -15.28 -2.30
CA LEU A 171 -15.79 -14.75 -2.36
C LEU A 171 -16.72 -15.63 -3.20
N VAL A 172 -16.17 -16.22 -4.24
CA VAL A 172 -16.86 -17.11 -5.19
C VAL A 172 -15.94 -18.26 -5.61
N PRO A 173 -16.46 -19.35 -6.19
CA PRO A 173 -15.69 -20.55 -6.56
C PRO A 173 -14.50 -20.25 -7.50
N HIS A 174 -14.65 -19.27 -8.39
CA HIS A 174 -13.61 -18.93 -9.36
C HIS A 174 -12.80 -17.68 -8.93
N VAL A 175 -11.49 -17.80 -8.90
CA VAL A 175 -10.54 -16.72 -8.54
C VAL A 175 -10.71 -15.49 -9.43
N LYS A 176 -10.94 -15.67 -10.73
CA LYS A 176 -11.16 -14.59 -11.69
C LYS A 176 -12.41 -13.77 -11.34
N ASP A 177 -13.48 -14.42 -10.92
CA ASP A 177 -14.72 -13.71 -10.56
C ASP A 177 -14.54 -12.97 -9.24
N THR A 178 -13.78 -13.51 -8.28
CA THR A 178 -13.38 -12.81 -7.08
C THR A 178 -12.60 -11.52 -7.42
N ALA A 179 -11.58 -11.60 -8.29
CA ALA A 179 -10.81 -10.44 -8.71
C ALA A 179 -11.69 -9.37 -9.37
N LYS A 180 -12.60 -9.76 -10.27
CA LYS A 180 -13.54 -8.84 -10.91
C LYS A 180 -14.47 -8.15 -9.93
N ILE A 181 -14.97 -8.86 -8.91
CA ILE A 181 -15.85 -8.27 -7.89
C ILE A 181 -15.06 -7.24 -7.08
N LEU A 182 -13.86 -7.57 -6.64
CA LEU A 182 -12.99 -6.66 -5.88
C LEU A 182 -12.69 -5.39 -6.69
N TYR A 183 -12.36 -5.54 -7.99
CA TYR A 183 -12.13 -4.38 -8.88
C TYR A 183 -13.36 -3.52 -9.08
N ARG A 184 -14.55 -4.12 -9.23
CA ARG A 184 -15.79 -3.35 -9.32
C ARG A 184 -16.05 -2.54 -8.06
N ILE A 185 -15.84 -3.13 -6.88
CA ILE A 185 -15.98 -2.43 -5.59
C ILE A 185 -14.99 -1.26 -5.54
N TYR A 186 -13.73 -1.49 -5.91
CA TYR A 186 -12.69 -0.47 -5.93
C TYR A 186 -13.05 0.71 -6.84
N LEU A 187 -13.51 0.42 -8.07
CA LEU A 187 -13.97 1.44 -9.02
C LEU A 187 -15.17 2.22 -8.49
N VAL A 188 -16.15 1.55 -7.89
CA VAL A 188 -17.34 2.21 -7.33
C VAL A 188 -16.94 3.18 -6.21
N ILE A 189 -16.08 2.75 -5.28
CA ILE A 189 -15.59 3.61 -4.20
C ILE A 189 -14.83 4.81 -4.79
N THR A 190 -13.95 4.60 -5.78
CA THR A 190 -13.22 5.66 -6.47
C THR A 190 -14.17 6.69 -7.10
N ILE A 191 -15.18 6.24 -7.83
CA ILE A 191 -16.15 7.14 -8.50
C ILE A 191 -16.95 7.92 -7.47
N ILE A 192 -17.43 7.26 -6.42
CA ILE A 192 -18.24 7.93 -5.38
C ILE A 192 -17.42 9.03 -4.70
N GLU A 193 -16.15 8.77 -4.36
CA GLU A 193 -15.29 9.77 -3.73
C GLU A 193 -15.03 10.96 -4.66
N ILE A 194 -14.66 10.74 -5.93
CA ILE A 194 -14.45 11.81 -6.90
C ILE A 194 -15.71 12.70 -7.02
N VAL A 195 -16.87 12.07 -7.16
CA VAL A 195 -18.15 12.81 -7.30
C VAL A 195 -18.43 13.64 -6.05
N LEU A 196 -18.24 13.08 -4.86
CA LEU A 196 -18.46 13.81 -3.61
C LEU A 196 -17.50 14.98 -3.47
N LEU A 197 -16.19 14.78 -3.72
CA LEU A 197 -15.21 15.87 -3.65
C LEU A 197 -15.55 17.00 -4.63
N CYS A 198 -15.93 16.68 -5.86
CA CYS A 198 -16.38 17.67 -6.85
C CYS A 198 -17.66 18.43 -6.41
N ILE A 199 -18.67 17.73 -5.85
CA ILE A 199 -19.90 18.35 -5.38
C ILE A 199 -19.61 19.36 -4.26
N PHE A 200 -18.64 19.05 -3.39
CA PHE A 200 -18.25 19.96 -2.30
C PHE A 200 -17.19 20.99 -2.69
N GLY A 201 -16.94 21.19 -4.00
CA GLY A 201 -16.19 22.31 -4.55
C GLY A 201 -14.70 22.08 -4.75
N MET A 202 -14.22 20.82 -4.70
CA MET A 202 -12.82 20.52 -5.06
C MET A 202 -12.66 20.51 -6.60
N PRO A 203 -11.59 21.11 -7.16
CA PRO A 203 -11.32 21.03 -8.60
C PRO A 203 -11.24 19.57 -9.09
N MET A 204 -11.62 19.33 -10.34
CA MET A 204 -11.68 17.98 -10.90
C MET A 204 -10.33 17.26 -10.88
N PHE A 205 -9.24 17.98 -11.18
CA PHE A 205 -7.88 17.43 -11.17
C PHE A 205 -7.48 16.98 -9.75
N ASP A 206 -7.70 17.84 -8.74
CA ASP A 206 -7.41 17.57 -7.34
C ASP A 206 -8.27 16.39 -6.85
N SER A 207 -9.57 16.40 -7.17
CA SER A 207 -10.49 15.31 -6.80
C SER A 207 -10.03 13.97 -7.35
N LEU A 208 -9.53 13.93 -8.58
CA LEU A 208 -9.08 12.71 -9.24
C LEU A 208 -7.77 12.20 -8.64
N THR A 209 -6.78 13.09 -8.51
CA THR A 209 -5.45 12.75 -8.00
C THR A 209 -5.48 12.36 -6.52
N LEU A 210 -6.21 13.10 -5.69
CA LEU A 210 -6.33 12.80 -4.27
C LEU A 210 -7.14 11.54 -4.02
N THR A 211 -8.20 11.29 -4.79
CA THR A 211 -8.96 10.03 -4.68
C THR A 211 -8.09 8.82 -5.04
N PHE A 212 -7.21 8.93 -6.06
CA PHE A 212 -6.28 7.86 -6.37
C PHE A 212 -5.37 7.53 -5.19
N GLY A 213 -4.89 8.54 -4.47
CA GLY A 213 -4.10 8.37 -3.25
C GLY A 213 -4.93 7.86 -2.07
N THR A 214 -6.18 8.31 -1.90
CA THR A 214 -7.07 7.88 -0.81
C THR A 214 -7.47 6.42 -0.95
N VAL A 215 -8.09 6.05 -2.07
CA VAL A 215 -8.61 4.69 -2.30
C VAL A 215 -7.47 3.69 -2.48
N GLY A 216 -6.37 4.12 -3.10
CA GLY A 216 -5.13 3.34 -3.19
C GLY A 216 -4.38 3.23 -1.86
N THR A 217 -4.74 4.06 -0.87
CA THR A 217 -4.03 4.19 0.43
C THR A 217 -2.55 4.53 0.25
N GLY A 218 -2.24 5.54 -0.58
CA GLY A 218 -0.87 5.87 -0.95
C GLY A 218 -0.37 7.22 -0.45
N GLY A 219 -1.22 8.27 -0.39
CA GLY A 219 -0.95 9.52 0.30
C GLY A 219 -0.11 10.56 -0.41
N PHE A 220 0.22 10.41 -1.69
CA PHE A 220 0.85 11.50 -2.44
C PHE A 220 -0.09 12.70 -2.58
N GLY A 221 0.28 13.81 -1.94
CA GLY A 221 -0.36 15.10 -2.15
C GLY A 221 0.09 15.75 -3.47
N ILE A 222 -0.71 16.70 -3.93
CA ILE A 222 -0.40 17.60 -5.04
C ILE A 222 -0.01 18.99 -4.56
N HIS A 223 -0.19 19.27 -3.26
CA HIS A 223 0.25 20.45 -2.56
C HIS A 223 1.31 20.12 -1.51
N ASN A 224 2.17 21.09 -1.20
CA ASN A 224 3.24 20.93 -0.22
C ASN A 224 2.71 20.74 1.22
N ASP A 225 1.51 21.24 1.50
CA ASP A 225 0.82 21.08 2.77
C ASP A 225 -0.13 19.87 2.82
N SER A 226 -0.03 18.97 1.81
CA SER A 226 -0.86 17.77 1.67
C SER A 226 -2.36 18.12 1.59
N ILE A 227 -3.15 17.86 2.64
CA ILE A 227 -4.60 18.11 2.67
C ILE A 227 -4.96 19.31 3.58
N ALA A 228 -3.98 19.96 4.19
CA ALA A 228 -4.21 21.03 5.17
C ALA A 228 -4.95 22.25 4.58
N GLY A 229 -4.66 22.63 3.34
CA GLY A 229 -5.27 23.78 2.66
C GLY A 229 -6.73 23.58 2.23
N TYR A 230 -7.26 22.36 2.25
CA TYR A 230 -8.65 22.09 1.84
C TYR A 230 -9.66 22.35 2.97
N SER A 231 -10.91 22.60 2.60
CA SER A 231 -11.98 22.88 3.56
C SER A 231 -12.22 21.72 4.54
N PRO A 232 -12.71 21.98 5.77
CA PRO A 232 -13.02 20.95 6.75
C PRO A 232 -13.94 19.84 6.24
N VAL A 233 -14.88 20.17 5.34
CA VAL A 233 -15.81 19.18 4.75
C VAL A 233 -15.05 18.22 3.85
N LEU A 234 -14.15 18.71 3.00
CA LEU A 234 -13.32 17.90 2.12
C LEU A 234 -12.37 16.99 2.91
N GLN A 235 -11.75 17.54 3.97
CA GLN A 235 -10.91 16.75 4.89
C GLN A 235 -11.72 15.60 5.53
N ASN A 236 -12.95 15.85 5.97
CA ASN A 236 -13.80 14.81 6.54
C ASN A 236 -14.20 13.74 5.52
N ILE A 237 -14.52 14.12 4.27
CA ILE A 237 -14.79 13.17 3.19
C ILE A 237 -13.58 12.25 2.98
N ILE A 238 -12.40 12.81 2.79
CA ILE A 238 -11.17 12.06 2.62
C ILE A 238 -10.92 11.14 3.83
N THR A 239 -11.13 11.61 5.07
CA THR A 239 -11.01 10.77 6.28
C THR A 239 -11.91 9.54 6.21
N VAL A 240 -13.17 9.72 5.86
CA VAL A 240 -14.14 8.61 5.75
C VAL A 240 -13.68 7.61 4.68
N PHE A 241 -13.27 8.09 3.51
CA PHE A 241 -12.85 7.21 2.42
C PHE A 241 -11.52 6.51 2.71
N MET A 242 -10.55 7.15 3.39
CA MET A 242 -9.36 6.46 3.91
C MET A 242 -9.76 5.31 4.83
N ILE A 243 -10.61 5.56 5.84
CA ILE A 243 -11.06 4.53 6.78
C ILE A 243 -11.79 3.40 6.04
N LEU A 244 -12.67 3.72 5.10
CA LEU A 244 -13.36 2.73 4.27
C LEU A 244 -12.38 1.89 3.44
N SER A 245 -11.36 2.49 2.83
CA SER A 245 -10.36 1.77 2.02
C SER A 245 -9.50 0.80 2.85
N GLY A 246 -9.35 1.05 4.16
CA GLY A 246 -8.69 0.16 5.11
C GLY A 246 -9.54 -1.02 5.58
N VAL A 247 -10.83 -1.08 5.27
CA VAL A 247 -11.71 -2.20 5.62
C VAL A 247 -11.46 -3.38 4.67
N ASN A 248 -11.60 -4.60 5.19
CA ASN A 248 -11.56 -5.82 4.37
C ASN A 248 -12.64 -5.78 3.27
N TYR A 249 -12.23 -5.94 2.01
CA TYR A 249 -13.14 -5.84 0.85
C TYR A 249 -14.25 -6.91 0.82
N VAL A 250 -14.09 -7.99 1.60
CA VAL A 250 -15.17 -8.98 1.83
C VAL A 250 -16.39 -8.33 2.49
N ALA A 251 -16.21 -7.31 3.33
CA ALA A 251 -17.33 -6.60 3.94
C ALA A 251 -18.22 -5.93 2.88
N TYR A 252 -17.63 -5.33 1.86
CA TYR A 252 -18.38 -4.73 0.75
C TYR A 252 -19.16 -5.77 -0.06
N PHE A 253 -18.57 -6.95 -0.24
CA PHE A 253 -19.29 -8.07 -0.86
C PHE A 253 -20.53 -8.47 -0.04
N TYR A 254 -20.42 -8.52 1.30
CA TYR A 254 -21.55 -8.77 2.17
C TYR A 254 -22.62 -7.66 2.09
N ILE A 255 -22.22 -6.39 1.91
CA ILE A 255 -23.15 -5.29 1.68
C ILE A 255 -23.91 -5.51 0.36
N MET A 256 -23.20 -5.82 -0.73
CA MET A 256 -23.80 -6.07 -2.05
C MET A 256 -24.76 -7.25 -2.04
N THR A 257 -24.47 -8.29 -1.28
CA THR A 257 -25.30 -9.50 -1.13
C THR A 257 -26.39 -9.38 -0.03
N LYS A 258 -26.54 -8.18 0.56
CA LYS A 258 -27.50 -7.88 1.65
C LYS A 258 -27.31 -8.74 2.91
N GLN A 259 -26.10 -9.22 3.16
CA GLN A 259 -25.75 -10.04 4.32
C GLN A 259 -25.10 -9.21 5.44
N LEU A 260 -25.70 -8.09 5.81
CA LEU A 260 -25.13 -7.11 6.75
C LEU A 260 -24.77 -7.72 8.12
N LYS A 261 -25.52 -8.72 8.59
CA LYS A 261 -25.23 -9.39 9.87
C LYS A 261 -23.87 -10.12 9.88
N GLU A 262 -23.39 -10.57 8.72
CA GLU A 262 -22.11 -11.27 8.61
C GLU A 262 -20.92 -10.31 8.81
N ILE A 263 -21.06 -9.03 8.48
CA ILE A 263 -20.02 -8.01 8.68
C ILE A 263 -19.69 -7.87 10.17
N PHE A 264 -20.72 -7.83 11.03
CA PHE A 264 -20.54 -7.69 12.47
C PHE A 264 -19.96 -8.95 13.14
N LYS A 265 -19.97 -10.08 12.46
CA LYS A 265 -19.31 -11.32 12.96
C LYS A 265 -17.81 -11.32 12.71
N VAL A 266 -17.31 -10.53 11.74
CA VAL A 266 -15.87 -10.43 11.44
C VAL A 266 -15.17 -9.67 12.58
N GLU A 267 -14.37 -10.39 13.35
CA GLU A 267 -13.66 -9.83 14.51
C GLU A 267 -12.68 -8.73 14.12
N GLU A 268 -11.99 -8.89 12.99
CA GLU A 268 -11.03 -7.93 12.47
C GLU A 268 -11.66 -6.54 12.26
N ILE A 269 -12.85 -6.48 11.66
CA ILE A 269 -13.56 -5.22 11.38
C ILE A 269 -13.96 -4.52 12.70
N ARG A 270 -14.44 -5.29 13.67
CA ARG A 270 -14.81 -4.72 14.98
C ARG A 270 -13.63 -4.13 15.72
N VAL A 271 -12.50 -4.83 15.69
CA VAL A 271 -11.26 -4.37 16.34
C VAL A 271 -10.70 -3.15 15.60
N TYR A 272 -10.73 -3.15 14.26
CA TYR A 272 -10.31 -2.02 13.44
C TYR A 272 -11.03 -0.73 13.82
N PHE A 273 -12.37 -0.74 13.83
CA PHE A 273 -13.15 0.43 14.23
C PHE A 273 -12.97 0.77 15.71
N GLY A 274 -12.82 -0.23 16.59
CA GLY A 274 -12.52 -0.03 18.00
C GLY A 274 -11.20 0.71 18.23
N ILE A 275 -10.14 0.37 17.49
CA ILE A 275 -8.85 1.05 17.55
C ILE A 275 -8.97 2.49 17.06
N ILE A 276 -9.64 2.72 15.90
CA ILE A 276 -9.82 4.07 15.35
C ILE A 276 -10.59 4.96 16.32
N LEU A 277 -11.69 4.49 16.86
CA LEU A 277 -12.50 5.26 17.81
C LEU A 277 -11.73 5.53 19.12
N GLY A 278 -11.07 4.52 19.68
CA GLY A 278 -10.30 4.66 20.91
C GLY A 278 -9.10 5.60 20.75
N ALA A 279 -8.26 5.36 19.76
CA ALA A 279 -7.08 6.19 19.50
C ALA A 279 -7.48 7.61 19.06
N GLY A 280 -8.47 7.75 18.16
CA GLY A 280 -8.94 9.04 17.69
C GLY A 280 -9.51 9.90 18.81
N THR A 281 -10.34 9.31 19.68
CA THR A 281 -10.91 10.03 20.83
C THR A 281 -9.84 10.43 21.84
N PHE A 282 -8.93 9.50 22.16
CA PHE A 282 -7.85 9.79 23.12
C PHE A 282 -6.95 10.92 22.60
N ILE A 283 -6.49 10.84 21.35
CA ILE A 283 -5.66 11.89 20.73
C ILE A 283 -6.43 13.21 20.70
N ALA A 284 -7.70 13.24 20.27
CA ALA A 284 -8.50 14.46 20.22
C ALA A 284 -8.57 15.18 21.57
N LEU A 285 -8.75 14.42 22.65
CA LEU A 285 -8.75 14.98 24.01
C LEU A 285 -7.38 15.48 24.43
N ASN A 286 -6.31 14.78 24.06
CA ASN A 286 -4.93 15.12 24.42
C ASN A 286 -4.42 16.36 23.69
N ILE A 287 -4.83 16.57 22.41
CA ILE A 287 -4.43 17.74 21.61
C ILE A 287 -5.40 18.93 21.70
N ARG A 288 -6.46 18.82 22.51
CA ARG A 288 -7.52 19.84 22.60
C ARG A 288 -6.98 21.25 22.83
N SER A 289 -5.92 21.40 23.64
CA SER A 289 -5.33 22.69 23.96
C SER A 289 -4.58 23.35 22.80
N LEU A 290 -4.28 22.61 21.74
CA LEU A 290 -3.54 23.10 20.58
C LEU A 290 -4.48 23.72 19.52
N TYR A 291 -5.78 23.48 19.61
CA TYR A 291 -6.76 23.91 18.61
C TYR A 291 -7.85 24.80 19.20
N GLY A 292 -8.45 25.63 18.35
CA GLY A 292 -9.46 26.61 18.77
C GLY A 292 -10.80 26.00 19.23
N SER A 293 -11.09 24.75 18.82
CA SER A 293 -12.32 24.07 19.20
C SER A 293 -12.10 22.56 19.38
N LEU A 294 -12.97 21.94 20.19
CA LEU A 294 -12.96 20.48 20.36
C LEU A 294 -13.26 19.77 19.02
N GLY A 295 -14.17 20.31 18.21
CA GLY A 295 -14.50 19.76 16.89
C GLY A 295 -13.33 19.75 15.93
N GLU A 296 -12.48 20.78 15.97
CA GLU A 296 -11.25 20.86 15.18
C GLU A 296 -10.22 19.83 15.65
N ALA A 297 -10.03 19.68 16.96
CA ALA A 297 -9.16 18.66 17.52
C ALA A 297 -9.64 17.24 17.12
N PHE A 298 -10.94 16.96 17.15
CA PHE A 298 -11.50 15.70 16.68
C PHE A 298 -11.24 15.46 15.18
N ARG A 299 -11.44 16.49 14.34
CA ARG A 299 -11.19 16.39 12.90
C ARG A 299 -9.75 15.99 12.61
N HIS A 300 -8.77 16.72 13.17
CA HIS A 300 -7.35 16.42 12.95
C HIS A 300 -6.94 15.07 13.55
N ALA A 301 -7.42 14.73 14.74
CA ALA A 301 -7.13 13.44 15.38
C ALA A 301 -7.64 12.26 14.56
N PHE A 302 -8.91 12.27 14.14
CA PHE A 302 -9.48 11.20 13.34
C PHE A 302 -8.89 11.12 11.94
N PHE A 303 -8.54 12.28 11.34
CA PHE A 303 -7.82 12.32 10.07
C PHE A 303 -6.48 11.61 10.19
N GLN A 304 -5.64 11.98 11.18
CA GLN A 304 -4.31 11.38 11.34
C GLN A 304 -4.38 9.90 11.76
N VAL A 305 -5.28 9.54 12.66
CA VAL A 305 -5.50 8.13 13.02
C VAL A 305 -5.95 7.33 11.80
N GLY A 306 -6.91 7.85 11.03
CA GLY A 306 -7.36 7.23 9.78
C GLY A 306 -6.22 7.09 8.78
N SER A 307 -5.47 8.16 8.55
CA SER A 307 -4.34 8.19 7.62
C SER A 307 -3.26 7.17 7.97
N ILE A 308 -2.85 7.10 9.25
CA ILE A 308 -1.76 6.22 9.69
C ILE A 308 -2.19 4.75 9.75
N ILE A 309 -3.36 4.43 10.32
CA ILE A 309 -3.79 3.02 10.44
C ILE A 309 -4.13 2.39 9.10
N THR A 310 -4.63 3.18 8.15
CA THR A 310 -4.91 2.71 6.79
C THR A 310 -3.67 2.70 5.90
N THR A 311 -2.56 3.21 6.43
CA THR A 311 -1.29 3.38 5.73
C THR A 311 -1.43 4.30 4.49
N CYS A 312 -2.33 5.29 4.55
CA CYS A 312 -2.50 6.26 3.49
C CYS A 312 -1.41 7.33 3.50
N GLY A 313 -1.15 7.97 4.66
CA GLY A 313 -0.05 8.93 4.80
C GLY A 313 -0.40 10.39 4.54
N TYR A 314 -1.63 10.75 4.17
CA TYR A 314 -2.05 12.14 4.09
C TYR A 314 -1.98 12.85 5.45
N ALA A 315 -1.73 14.16 5.43
CA ALA A 315 -1.70 15.00 6.63
C ALA A 315 -2.56 16.26 6.48
N THR A 316 -3.23 16.63 7.56
CA THR A 316 -3.94 17.92 7.69
C THR A 316 -3.24 18.88 8.64
N THR A 317 -2.21 18.43 9.31
CA THR A 317 -1.43 19.20 10.28
C THR A 317 -0.10 18.52 10.53
N ASP A 318 0.87 19.27 11.04
CA ASP A 318 2.14 18.70 11.49
C ASP A 318 1.95 18.02 12.86
N PHE A 319 1.73 16.70 12.85
CA PHE A 319 1.56 15.92 14.08
C PHE A 319 2.88 15.70 14.85
N ASP A 320 4.02 16.09 14.28
CA ASP A 320 5.30 16.06 15.00
C ASP A 320 5.34 17.11 16.15
N LEU A 321 4.48 18.12 16.05
CA LEU A 321 4.27 19.13 17.11
C LEU A 321 3.29 18.67 18.21
N TRP A 322 2.68 17.49 18.09
CA TRP A 322 1.74 16.98 19.08
C TRP A 322 2.44 16.44 20.34
N PRO A 323 1.70 16.34 21.48
CA PRO A 323 2.24 15.74 22.69
C PRO A 323 2.80 14.34 22.45
N GLU A 324 3.87 13.97 23.16
CA GLU A 324 4.59 12.69 22.98
C GLU A 324 3.69 11.47 23.05
N THR A 325 2.67 11.46 23.92
CA THR A 325 1.72 10.36 24.03
C THR A 325 0.93 10.19 22.73
N SER A 326 0.49 11.29 22.08
CA SER A 326 -0.23 11.24 20.80
C SER A 326 0.68 10.76 19.68
N LYS A 327 1.93 11.23 19.62
CA LYS A 327 2.94 10.74 18.67
C LYS A 327 3.20 9.25 18.85
N MET A 328 3.37 8.79 20.10
CA MET A 328 3.60 7.37 20.39
C MET A 328 2.42 6.48 19.95
N ILE A 329 1.17 6.94 20.13
CA ILE A 329 -0.01 6.23 19.64
C ILE A 329 0.04 6.12 18.10
N LEU A 330 0.36 7.22 17.41
CA LEU A 330 0.50 7.17 15.94
C LEU A 330 1.59 6.20 15.50
N VAL A 331 2.75 6.18 16.17
CA VAL A 331 3.83 5.21 15.89
C VAL A 331 3.34 3.77 16.12
N LEU A 332 2.59 3.50 17.19
CA LEU A 332 2.02 2.16 17.42
C LEU A 332 1.02 1.78 16.30
N LEU A 333 0.22 2.73 15.82
CA LEU A 333 -0.69 2.51 14.69
C LEU A 333 0.06 2.21 13.39
N MET A 334 1.26 2.78 13.17
CA MET A 334 2.11 2.44 12.01
C MET A 334 2.42 0.94 11.96
N PHE A 335 2.65 0.31 13.10
CA PHE A 335 2.94 -1.13 13.20
C PHE A 335 1.70 -2.01 13.07
N ILE A 336 0.51 -1.50 13.41
CA ILE A 336 -0.73 -2.28 13.37
C ILE A 336 -1.22 -2.45 11.92
N GLY A 337 -1.35 -1.35 11.19
CA GLY A 337 -1.85 -1.32 9.82
C GLY A 337 -3.35 -1.56 9.70
N ALA A 338 -3.83 -1.76 8.46
CA ALA A 338 -5.24 -1.94 8.12
C ALA A 338 -5.71 -3.42 8.21
N CYS A 339 -6.96 -3.68 7.81
CA CYS A 339 -7.50 -5.05 7.70
C CYS A 339 -6.82 -5.85 6.60
N ALA A 340 -6.72 -7.16 6.76
CA ALA A 340 -6.32 -8.07 5.70
C ALA A 340 -7.32 -8.02 4.54
N GLY A 341 -6.83 -8.07 3.30
CA GLY A 341 -7.69 -7.95 2.12
C GLY A 341 -8.29 -6.56 1.91
N SER A 342 -7.64 -5.52 2.43
CA SER A 342 -7.82 -4.10 2.08
C SER A 342 -6.68 -3.62 1.17
N THR A 343 -6.73 -2.37 0.73
CA THR A 343 -5.64 -1.73 -0.02
C THR A 343 -4.45 -1.34 0.86
N GLY A 344 -4.65 -1.17 2.17
CA GLY A 344 -3.64 -0.73 3.11
C GLY A 344 -2.45 -1.68 3.26
N GLY A 345 -1.31 -1.17 3.66
CA GLY A 345 -0.09 -1.90 4.02
C GLY A 345 -0.05 -2.38 5.49
N GLY A 346 1.13 -2.47 6.06
CA GLY A 346 1.37 -2.77 7.47
C GLY A 346 1.25 -4.23 7.86
N PHE A 347 1.42 -4.51 9.16
CA PHE A 347 1.43 -5.87 9.72
C PHE A 347 0.08 -6.59 9.63
N LYS A 348 -1.01 -5.85 9.60
CA LYS A 348 -2.43 -6.27 9.54
C LYS A 348 -3.03 -6.65 10.88
N ILE A 349 -4.23 -6.14 11.11
CA ILE A 349 -5.01 -6.40 12.33
C ILE A 349 -5.29 -7.90 12.54
N SER A 350 -5.51 -8.66 11.47
CA SER A 350 -5.70 -10.11 11.55
C SER A 350 -4.53 -10.84 12.21
N ARG A 351 -3.28 -10.48 11.87
CA ARG A 351 -2.10 -11.05 12.51
C ARG A 351 -1.97 -10.61 13.97
N LEU A 352 -2.24 -9.33 14.26
CA LEU A 352 -2.26 -8.81 15.62
C LEU A 352 -3.26 -9.61 16.48
N LEU A 353 -4.49 -9.84 15.99
CA LEU A 353 -5.49 -10.62 16.68
C LEU A 353 -5.06 -12.05 16.94
N ILE A 354 -4.43 -12.72 15.95
CA ILE A 354 -3.91 -14.08 16.11
C ILE A 354 -2.86 -14.10 17.23
N LEU A 355 -1.93 -13.15 17.25
CA LEU A 355 -0.89 -13.04 18.27
C LEU A 355 -1.48 -12.76 19.65
N CYS A 356 -2.38 -11.78 19.77
CA CYS A 356 -3.05 -11.47 21.03
C CYS A 356 -3.81 -12.68 21.60
N LYS A 357 -4.45 -13.49 20.76
CA LYS A 357 -5.13 -14.72 21.17
C LYS A 357 -4.16 -15.88 21.48
N ALA A 358 -2.96 -15.86 20.90
CA ALA A 358 -1.94 -16.87 21.20
C ALA A 358 -1.32 -16.69 22.59
N ILE A 359 -1.21 -15.44 23.09
CA ILE A 359 -0.62 -15.14 24.40
C ILE A 359 -1.33 -15.91 25.54
N PRO A 360 -2.66 -15.74 25.77
CA PRO A 360 -3.34 -16.44 26.86
C PRO A 360 -3.36 -17.97 26.69
N LYS A 361 -3.34 -18.47 25.44
CA LYS A 361 -3.16 -19.89 25.16
C LYS A 361 -1.80 -20.36 25.68
N GLN A 362 -0.72 -19.66 25.34
CA GLN A 362 0.63 -20.05 25.73
C GLN A 362 0.82 -19.99 27.25
N LEU A 363 0.30 -18.95 27.91
CA LEU A 363 0.33 -18.83 29.35
C LEU A 363 -0.44 -19.98 30.04
N SER A 364 -1.60 -20.35 29.50
CA SER A 364 -2.37 -21.50 30.02
C SER A 364 -1.61 -22.82 29.88
N LEU A 365 -0.93 -23.04 28.76
CA LEU A 365 -0.12 -24.24 28.53
C LEU A 365 1.08 -24.35 29.48
N VAL A 366 1.65 -23.20 29.92
CA VAL A 366 2.70 -23.21 30.97
C VAL A 366 2.17 -23.68 32.29
N ILE A 367 0.91 -23.30 32.66
CA ILE A 367 0.26 -23.71 33.93
C ILE A 367 -0.32 -25.11 33.82
N HIS A 368 -0.94 -25.42 32.68
CA HIS A 368 -1.62 -26.70 32.43
C HIS A 368 -1.07 -27.35 31.13
N PRO A 369 0.09 -28.04 31.16
CA PRO A 369 0.77 -28.54 29.97
C PRO A 369 -0.03 -29.55 29.13
N ARG A 370 -1.04 -30.20 29.70
CA ARG A 370 -1.90 -31.17 29.00
C ARG A 370 -3.19 -30.57 28.45
N GLU A 371 -3.41 -29.26 28.64
CA GLU A 371 -4.63 -28.61 28.17
C GLU A 371 -4.60 -28.42 26.63
N VAL A 372 -5.67 -28.79 25.94
CA VAL A 372 -5.82 -28.57 24.50
C VAL A 372 -6.67 -27.31 24.26
N LYS A 373 -6.02 -26.19 24.07
CA LYS A 373 -6.67 -24.93 23.70
C LYS A 373 -6.56 -24.65 22.20
N VAL A 374 -7.72 -24.43 21.57
CA VAL A 374 -7.80 -24.06 20.14
C VAL A 374 -8.07 -22.56 20.02
N ILE A 375 -7.20 -21.85 19.28
CA ILE A 375 -7.43 -20.44 18.94
C ILE A 375 -8.51 -20.39 17.85
N ARG A 376 -9.49 -19.51 18.03
CA ARG A 376 -10.57 -19.30 17.06
C ARG A 376 -10.56 -17.85 16.56
N MET A 377 -10.84 -17.67 15.27
CA MET A 377 -11.07 -16.38 14.63
C MET A 377 -12.36 -16.46 13.82
N ASP A 378 -13.26 -15.51 13.99
CA ASP A 378 -14.61 -15.53 13.42
C ASP A 378 -15.38 -16.84 13.74
N GLY A 379 -15.19 -17.37 14.94
CA GLY A 379 -15.79 -18.63 15.39
C GLY A 379 -15.14 -19.92 14.83
N LYS A 380 -14.20 -19.82 13.89
CA LYS A 380 -13.52 -20.96 13.26
C LYS A 380 -12.15 -21.23 13.90
N PRO A 381 -11.74 -22.50 14.06
CA PRO A 381 -10.41 -22.82 14.57
C PRO A 381 -9.32 -22.38 13.58
N ILE A 382 -8.24 -21.81 14.11
CA ILE A 382 -7.05 -21.44 13.32
C ILE A 382 -6.12 -22.66 13.27
N ASP A 383 -5.65 -22.98 12.06
CA ASP A 383 -4.68 -24.04 11.83
C ASP A 383 -3.31 -23.70 12.47
N HIS A 384 -2.62 -24.73 12.97
CA HIS A 384 -1.28 -24.60 13.54
C HIS A 384 -0.27 -23.99 12.57
N ASN A 385 -0.40 -24.27 11.27
CA ASN A 385 0.47 -23.71 10.23
C ASN A 385 0.27 -22.19 10.11
N THR A 386 -0.96 -21.69 10.21
CA THR A 386 -1.26 -20.26 10.19
C THR A 386 -0.64 -19.53 11.38
N LEU A 387 -0.75 -20.10 12.57
CA LEU A 387 -0.12 -19.54 13.77
C LEU A 387 1.41 -19.52 13.65
N ARG A 388 2.01 -20.63 13.21
CA ARG A 388 3.47 -20.71 12.99
C ARG A 388 3.95 -19.72 11.95
N SER A 389 3.25 -19.60 10.82
CA SER A 389 3.63 -18.65 9.76
C SER A 389 3.50 -17.20 10.23
N THR A 390 2.51 -16.87 11.07
CA THR A 390 2.36 -15.53 11.66
C THR A 390 3.53 -15.20 12.60
N ASN A 391 3.96 -16.14 13.45
CA ASN A 391 5.11 -15.95 14.34
C ASN A 391 6.41 -15.78 13.56
N VAL A 392 6.63 -16.58 12.51
CA VAL A 392 7.82 -16.44 11.63
C VAL A 392 7.79 -15.12 10.89
N TYR A 393 6.62 -14.70 10.38
CA TYR A 393 6.45 -13.40 9.74
C TYR A 393 6.85 -12.25 10.69
N LEU A 394 6.38 -12.29 11.92
CA LEU A 394 6.71 -11.29 12.95
C LEU A 394 8.22 -11.23 13.20
N ALA A 395 8.88 -12.39 13.33
CA ALA A 395 10.32 -12.46 13.55
C ALA A 395 11.11 -11.86 12.37
N ILE A 396 10.74 -12.20 11.12
CA ILE A 396 11.36 -11.65 9.90
C ILE A 396 11.10 -10.14 9.82
N TYR A 397 9.88 -9.70 10.11
CA TYR A 397 9.50 -8.30 10.09
C TYR A 397 10.37 -7.45 11.03
N PHE A 398 10.51 -7.87 12.29
CA PHE A 398 11.38 -7.16 13.24
C PHE A 398 12.86 -7.26 12.87
N PHE A 399 13.30 -8.38 12.32
CA PHE A 399 14.68 -8.51 11.84
C PHE A 399 14.98 -7.50 10.71
N ILE A 400 14.09 -7.37 9.71
CA ILE A 400 14.24 -6.37 8.65
C ILE A 400 14.22 -4.96 9.24
N LEU A 401 13.25 -4.64 10.10
CA LEU A 401 13.15 -3.33 10.75
C LEU A 401 14.47 -2.92 11.41
N LEU A 402 15.05 -3.81 12.21
CA LEU A 402 16.31 -3.53 12.94
C LEU A 402 17.49 -3.41 12.00
N VAL A 403 17.60 -4.31 11.03
CA VAL A 403 18.74 -4.31 10.07
C VAL A 403 18.64 -3.07 9.18
N SER A 404 17.49 -2.74 8.62
CA SER A 404 17.32 -1.54 7.80
C SER A 404 17.61 -0.26 8.60
N THR A 405 17.11 -0.16 9.85
CA THR A 405 17.43 0.98 10.72
C THR A 405 18.93 1.12 10.97
N LEU A 406 19.62 0.00 11.19
CA LEU A 406 21.08 -0.01 11.35
C LEU A 406 21.78 0.44 10.06
N LEU A 407 21.34 -0.05 8.90
CA LEU A 407 21.97 0.29 7.61
C LEU A 407 21.82 1.79 7.28
N ILE A 408 20.63 2.37 7.46
CA ILE A 408 20.43 3.80 7.16
C ILE A 408 21.04 4.74 8.22
N SER A 409 21.44 4.22 9.38
CA SER A 409 22.14 5.03 10.41
C SER A 409 23.49 5.56 9.96
N VAL A 410 24.04 5.04 8.84
CA VAL A 410 25.25 5.56 8.20
C VAL A 410 25.16 7.05 7.85
N ASP A 411 23.95 7.55 7.57
CA ASP A 411 23.69 8.96 7.25
C ASP A 411 23.69 9.86 8.50
N ASN A 412 23.92 9.32 9.70
CA ASN A 412 24.04 10.02 10.99
C ASN A 412 22.82 10.88 11.40
N PHE A 413 21.61 10.52 10.95
CA PHE A 413 20.39 11.08 11.49
C PHE A 413 20.06 10.47 12.85
N ASN A 414 19.23 11.15 13.63
CA ASN A 414 18.85 10.68 14.96
C ASN A 414 18.00 9.39 14.89
N LEU A 415 17.92 8.70 16.03
CA LEU A 415 17.24 7.41 16.11
C LEU A 415 15.74 7.50 15.77
N THR A 416 15.05 8.58 16.17
CA THR A 416 13.62 8.78 15.88
C THR A 416 13.39 8.86 14.37
N THR A 417 14.18 9.69 13.68
CA THR A 417 14.13 9.84 12.23
C THR A 417 14.36 8.49 11.54
N ASN A 418 15.45 7.79 11.86
CA ASN A 418 15.80 6.53 11.20
C ASN A 418 14.78 5.42 11.49
N LEU A 419 14.38 5.24 12.76
CA LEU A 419 13.42 4.20 13.13
C LEU A 419 12.05 4.44 12.48
N THR A 420 11.57 5.69 12.48
CA THR A 420 10.26 6.00 11.90
C THR A 420 10.29 6.04 10.37
N ALA A 421 11.44 6.37 9.75
CA ALA A 421 11.63 6.23 8.31
C ALA A 421 11.49 4.76 7.85
N VAL A 422 12.18 3.83 8.54
CA VAL A 422 12.04 2.41 8.24
C VAL A 422 10.65 1.89 8.59
N ALA A 423 10.09 2.27 9.74
CA ALA A 423 8.73 1.86 10.12
C ALA A 423 7.71 2.34 9.08
N SER A 424 7.82 3.56 8.60
CA SER A 424 6.94 4.13 7.59
C SER A 424 7.08 3.43 6.24
N THR A 425 8.31 3.20 5.76
CA THR A 425 8.54 2.57 4.45
C THR A 425 8.20 1.08 4.46
N LEU A 426 8.55 0.35 5.53
CA LEU A 426 8.23 -1.08 5.66
C LEU A 426 6.72 -1.34 5.83
N ASN A 427 5.96 -0.37 6.36
CA ASN A 427 4.50 -0.46 6.49
C ASN A 427 3.75 0.28 5.37
N ASN A 428 4.46 0.90 4.42
CA ASN A 428 3.89 1.63 3.29
C ASN A 428 2.95 2.77 3.75
N ILE A 429 3.43 3.71 4.59
CA ILE A 429 2.61 4.77 5.21
C ILE A 429 2.93 6.16 4.65
N GLY A 430 4.22 6.44 4.37
CA GLY A 430 4.73 7.73 3.88
C GLY A 430 5.43 8.53 4.96
N PRO A 431 4.74 9.35 5.76
CA PRO A 431 5.39 10.16 6.80
C PRO A 431 5.82 9.32 8.00
N GLY A 432 6.93 9.73 8.63
CA GLY A 432 7.37 9.28 9.95
C GLY A 432 7.30 10.42 10.97
N LEU A 433 8.35 10.57 11.78
CA LEU A 433 8.53 11.65 12.75
C LEU A 433 9.87 12.36 12.50
N ASP A 434 9.99 13.58 13.04
CA ASP A 434 11.19 14.40 12.98
C ASP A 434 11.67 14.65 11.54
N GLY A 435 12.87 14.23 11.14
CA GLY A 435 13.43 14.46 9.80
C GLY A 435 12.58 13.93 8.63
N VAL A 436 11.69 12.96 8.88
CA VAL A 436 10.73 12.39 7.91
C VAL A 436 9.28 12.62 8.32
N GLY A 437 9.03 13.65 9.13
CA GLY A 437 7.68 14.06 9.56
C GLY A 437 6.79 14.48 8.38
N PRO A 438 5.51 14.81 8.65
CA PRO A 438 4.50 15.05 7.62
C PRO A 438 4.78 16.28 6.74
N THR A 439 5.62 17.21 7.22
CA THR A 439 6.08 18.41 6.48
C THR A 439 7.50 18.28 5.94
N ARG A 440 8.09 17.09 6.01
CA ARG A 440 9.45 16.78 5.60
C ARG A 440 9.45 15.76 4.45
N ASN A 441 10.64 15.43 3.94
CA ASN A 441 10.81 14.47 2.85
C ASN A 441 12.05 13.60 3.04
N PHE A 442 12.15 12.55 2.23
CA PHE A 442 13.25 11.56 2.28
C PHE A 442 14.47 11.96 1.43
N GLY A 443 14.45 13.12 0.77
CA GLY A 443 15.54 13.59 -0.10
C GLY A 443 16.88 13.76 0.60
N MET A 444 16.87 13.94 1.94
CA MET A 444 18.07 14.08 2.77
C MET A 444 18.93 12.81 2.87
N TYR A 445 18.36 11.63 2.61
CA TYR A 445 19.10 10.37 2.69
C TYR A 445 20.06 10.18 1.51
N SER A 446 21.18 9.51 1.75
CA SER A 446 22.11 9.07 0.71
C SER A 446 21.46 8.05 -0.24
N ASP A 447 22.01 7.89 -1.43
CA ASP A 447 21.52 6.89 -2.39
C ASP A 447 21.53 5.48 -1.80
N PHE A 448 22.53 5.14 -0.98
CA PHE A 448 22.58 3.85 -0.28
C PHE A 448 21.36 3.67 0.64
N SER A 449 21.07 4.65 1.50
CA SER A 449 19.91 4.59 2.39
C SER A 449 18.59 4.59 1.62
N LYS A 450 18.49 5.32 0.51
CA LYS A 450 17.33 5.28 -0.38
C LYS A 450 17.12 3.87 -0.95
N PHE A 451 18.18 3.15 -1.35
CA PHE A 451 18.06 1.74 -1.79
C PHE A 451 17.55 0.81 -0.68
N VAL A 452 18.00 0.99 0.56
CA VAL A 452 17.50 0.23 1.71
C VAL A 452 16.01 0.51 1.93
N LEU A 453 15.60 1.78 1.93
CA LEU A 453 14.19 2.17 2.09
C LEU A 453 13.30 1.70 0.92
N MET A 454 13.81 1.71 -0.32
CA MET A 454 13.11 1.13 -1.48
C MET A 454 12.90 -0.38 -1.33
N PHE A 455 13.90 -1.10 -0.78
CA PHE A 455 13.75 -2.51 -0.45
C PHE A 455 12.65 -2.71 0.61
N ASP A 456 12.61 -1.87 1.65
CA ASP A 456 11.60 -1.94 2.70
C ASP A 456 10.19 -1.70 2.15
N MET A 457 10.01 -0.71 1.26
CA MET A 457 8.72 -0.45 0.59
C MET A 457 8.22 -1.65 -0.20
N LEU A 458 9.10 -2.26 -0.99
CA LEU A 458 8.78 -3.46 -1.77
C LEU A 458 8.50 -4.66 -0.86
N ALA A 459 9.32 -4.85 0.19
CA ALA A 459 9.16 -5.94 1.16
C ALA A 459 7.83 -5.84 1.92
N GLY A 460 7.47 -4.64 2.37
CA GLY A 460 6.20 -4.37 3.04
C GLY A 460 5.01 -4.66 2.15
N ARG A 461 5.01 -4.12 0.92
CA ARG A 461 3.91 -4.31 -0.03
C ARG A 461 3.72 -5.75 -0.48
N LEU A 462 4.81 -6.48 -0.67
CA LEU A 462 4.82 -7.87 -1.11
C LEU A 462 4.71 -8.89 0.02
N GLU A 463 4.41 -8.45 1.24
CA GLU A 463 4.26 -9.35 2.40
C GLU A 463 5.55 -10.15 2.72
N LEU A 464 6.70 -9.55 2.55
CA LEU A 464 8.07 -10.04 2.80
C LEU A 464 8.50 -11.25 1.96
N TYR A 465 7.71 -12.34 1.96
CA TYR A 465 8.11 -13.61 1.34
C TYR A 465 8.43 -13.54 -0.15
N PRO A 466 7.61 -12.91 -1.03
CA PRO A 466 7.90 -12.86 -2.45
C PRO A 466 9.24 -12.21 -2.79
N LEU A 467 9.61 -11.16 -2.05
CA LEU A 467 10.87 -10.47 -2.24
C LEU A 467 12.04 -11.27 -1.67
N LEU A 468 11.92 -11.78 -0.43
CA LEU A 468 13.00 -12.54 0.23
C LEU A 468 13.33 -13.85 -0.50
N ILE A 469 12.35 -14.51 -1.09
CA ILE A 469 12.56 -15.73 -1.87
C ILE A 469 13.52 -15.48 -3.05
N LEU A 470 13.54 -14.28 -3.65
CA LEU A 470 14.46 -13.95 -4.74
C LEU A 470 15.94 -14.13 -4.35
N PHE A 471 16.28 -13.92 -3.08
CA PHE A 471 17.65 -14.05 -2.56
C PHE A 471 18.03 -15.47 -2.15
N MET A 472 17.08 -16.43 -2.21
CA MET A 472 17.38 -17.82 -1.84
C MET A 472 18.09 -18.56 -2.99
N PRO A 473 19.34 -19.06 -2.81
CA PRO A 473 20.07 -19.80 -3.86
C PRO A 473 19.32 -21.05 -4.36
N SER A 474 18.55 -21.70 -3.49
CA SER A 474 17.73 -22.88 -3.82
C SER A 474 16.63 -22.57 -4.83
N LEU A 475 16.22 -21.30 -4.96
CA LEU A 475 15.25 -20.86 -5.95
C LEU A 475 15.78 -21.06 -7.37
N TRP A 476 17.06 -20.73 -7.60
CA TRP A 476 17.68 -20.67 -8.92
C TRP A 476 18.30 -21.99 -9.35
N ARG A 477 18.51 -22.94 -8.43
CA ARG A 477 19.01 -24.27 -8.75
C ARG A 477 17.95 -25.08 -9.50
N ARG A 478 18.32 -25.65 -10.65
CA ARG A 478 17.53 -26.71 -11.31
C ARG A 478 17.61 -27.97 -10.45
N LYS A 479 16.46 -28.46 -9.96
CA LYS A 479 16.30 -29.86 -9.58
C LYS A 479 15.99 -30.66 -10.80
#